data_27097533fbf1bf2a68a2e5b5818ab04c
#
_entry.id   27097533fbf1bf2a68a2e5b5818ab04c
#
_cell.length_a   1.000
_cell.length_b   1.000
_cell.length_c   1.000
_cell.angle_alpha   90.00
_cell.angle_beta   90.00
_cell.angle_gamma   90.00
#
_symmetry.space_group_name_H-M   'P 1'
#
loop_
_entity.id
_entity.type
_entity.pdbx_description
1 polymer ?
#
loop_
_entity_poly.entity_id
_entity_poly.type
_entity_poly.pdbx_seq_one_letter_code
_entity_poly.pdbx_strand_id
1 'polypeptide(L)'
;MIIEILIAAACLAAIGLLLGAALGFASKVFFVKEDERKTQILELLPGANCGGCGFAGCANYADAIVNGGEPINRCPSCNGETLEKISAITGGKTVQVERKVAHIRCSGGNSIANKKYEYYGM
;
A
#
# COMPACT_ATOMS: atom_id res chain seq x y z
N MET A 1 48.84 8.71 -25.09
CA MET A 1 47.39 9.06 -25.23
C MET A 1 46.48 7.82 -25.42
N ILE A 2 46.64 7.01 -26.50
CA ILE A 2 45.76 5.85 -26.72
C ILE A 2 45.85 4.81 -25.59
N ILE A 3 47.06 4.51 -25.13
CA ILE A 3 47.29 3.54 -24.03
C ILE A 3 46.67 4.01 -22.71
N GLU A 4 46.77 5.28 -22.39
CA GLU A 4 46.16 5.84 -21.17
C GLU A 4 44.63 5.75 -21.20
N ILE A 5 44.00 6.00 -22.36
CA ILE A 5 42.57 5.85 -22.57
C ILE A 5 42.14 4.37 -22.42
N LEU A 6 42.93 3.46 -22.98
CA LEU A 6 42.65 2.02 -22.86
C LEU A 6 42.75 1.52 -21.41
N ILE A 7 43.76 2.00 -20.65
CA ILE A 7 43.93 1.65 -19.24
C ILE A 7 42.75 2.20 -18.43
N ALA A 8 42.36 3.45 -18.64
CA ALA A 8 41.22 4.05 -17.94
C ALA A 8 39.89 3.29 -18.24
N ALA A 9 39.67 2.97 -19.51
CA ALA A 9 38.51 2.18 -19.91
C ALA A 9 38.50 0.78 -19.30
N ALA A 10 39.65 0.10 -19.25
CA ALA A 10 39.77 -1.22 -18.61
C ALA A 10 39.50 -1.16 -17.09
N CYS A 11 40.05 -0.14 -16.42
CA CYS A 11 39.77 0.05 -14.99
C CYS A 11 38.27 0.29 -14.69
N LEU A 12 37.61 1.16 -15.48
CA LEU A 12 36.19 1.41 -15.33
C LEU A 12 35.35 0.16 -15.62
N ALA A 13 35.70 -0.59 -16.64
CA ALA A 13 35.02 -1.85 -16.96
C ALA A 13 35.18 -2.89 -15.83
N ALA A 14 36.38 -3.03 -15.25
CA ALA A 14 36.63 -3.92 -14.13
C ALA A 14 35.80 -3.55 -12.89
N ILE A 15 35.75 -2.27 -12.54
CA ILE A 15 34.97 -1.77 -11.41
C ILE A 15 33.47 -2.01 -11.67
N GLY A 16 32.98 -1.69 -12.86
CA GLY A 16 31.59 -1.92 -13.25
C GLY A 16 31.20 -3.40 -13.18
N LEU A 17 32.08 -4.30 -13.60
CA LEU A 17 31.86 -5.73 -13.57
C LEU A 17 31.83 -6.26 -12.13
N LEU A 18 32.71 -5.80 -11.26
CA LEU A 18 32.72 -6.15 -9.84
C LEU A 18 31.47 -5.68 -9.13
N LEU A 19 31.05 -4.43 -9.32
CA LEU A 19 29.84 -3.88 -8.71
C LEU A 19 28.58 -4.58 -9.25
N GLY A 20 28.52 -4.83 -10.56
CA GLY A 20 27.42 -5.55 -11.18
C GLY A 20 27.30 -6.98 -10.66
N ALA A 21 28.40 -7.69 -10.50
CA ALA A 21 28.41 -9.03 -9.92
C ALA A 21 27.97 -9.02 -8.45
N ALA A 22 28.46 -8.08 -7.66
CA ALA A 22 28.09 -7.92 -6.26
C ALA A 22 26.59 -7.64 -6.09
N LEU A 23 26.03 -6.71 -6.89
CA LEU A 23 24.61 -6.40 -6.89
C LEU A 23 23.76 -7.59 -7.37
N GLY A 24 24.19 -8.29 -8.41
CA GLY A 24 23.51 -9.49 -8.91
C GLY A 24 23.48 -10.62 -7.88
N PHE A 25 24.57 -10.79 -7.15
CA PHE A 25 24.65 -11.75 -6.05
C PHE A 25 23.73 -11.35 -4.89
N ALA A 26 23.82 -10.08 -4.46
CA ALA A 26 22.94 -9.55 -3.41
C ALA A 26 21.45 -9.69 -3.76
N SER A 27 21.08 -9.38 -5.00
CA SER A 27 19.70 -9.55 -5.49
C SER A 27 19.20 -10.99 -5.37
N LYS A 28 20.05 -12.00 -5.63
CA LYS A 28 19.67 -13.40 -5.46
C LYS A 28 19.55 -13.83 -4.00
N VAL A 29 20.44 -13.34 -3.13
CA VAL A 29 20.47 -13.70 -1.71
C VAL A 29 19.30 -13.04 -0.96
N PHE A 30 18.96 -11.79 -1.31
CA PHE A 30 17.87 -11.03 -0.69
C PHE A 30 16.53 -11.18 -1.43
N PHE A 31 16.43 -12.09 -2.37
CA PHE A 31 15.17 -12.34 -3.07
C PHE A 31 14.15 -12.92 -2.11
N VAL A 32 13.16 -12.11 -1.75
CA VAL A 32 11.99 -12.54 -0.98
C VAL A 32 10.92 -13.01 -1.97
N LYS A 33 10.51 -14.27 -1.85
CA LYS A 33 9.36 -14.77 -2.62
C LYS A 33 8.12 -14.03 -2.14
N GLU A 34 7.53 -13.21 -3.00
CA GLU A 34 6.21 -12.65 -2.72
C GLU A 34 5.15 -13.75 -2.87
N ASP A 35 4.22 -13.79 -1.92
CA ASP A 35 3.10 -14.71 -1.96
C ASP A 35 2.12 -14.26 -3.06
N GLU A 36 1.78 -15.14 -4.00
CA GLU A 36 0.84 -14.85 -5.10
C GLU A 36 -0.51 -14.35 -4.58
N ARG A 37 -0.93 -14.81 -3.40
CA ARG A 37 -2.17 -14.35 -2.74
C ARG A 37 -2.11 -12.86 -2.41
N LYS A 38 -0.94 -12.35 -2.01
CA LYS A 38 -0.74 -10.91 -1.74
C LYS A 38 -1.00 -10.08 -3.00
N THR A 39 -0.48 -10.51 -4.15
CA THR A 39 -0.67 -9.83 -5.43
C THR A 39 -2.14 -9.85 -5.85
N GLN A 40 -2.81 -10.99 -5.74
CA GLN A 40 -4.23 -11.12 -6.04
C GLN A 40 -5.11 -10.23 -5.15
N ILE A 41 -4.82 -10.17 -3.85
CA ILE A 41 -5.54 -9.28 -2.92
C ILE A 41 -5.26 -7.81 -3.25
N LEU A 42 -4.03 -7.47 -3.59
CA LEU A 42 -3.66 -6.10 -3.95
C LEU A 42 -4.42 -5.61 -5.20
N GLU A 43 -4.63 -6.47 -6.19
CA GLU A 43 -5.42 -6.16 -7.40
C GLU A 43 -6.91 -5.95 -7.10
N LEU A 44 -7.44 -6.62 -6.08
CA LEU A 44 -8.83 -6.46 -5.64
C LEU A 44 -9.02 -5.19 -4.78
N LEU A 45 -7.97 -4.71 -4.12
CA LEU A 45 -8.01 -3.49 -3.34
C LEU A 45 -8.07 -2.25 -4.24
N PRO A 46 -8.70 -1.14 -3.79
CA PRO A 46 -8.90 0.06 -4.61
C PRO A 46 -7.62 0.80 -4.98
N GLY A 47 -6.45 0.42 -4.49
CA GLY A 47 -5.16 1.01 -4.84
C GLY A 47 -4.93 2.45 -4.39
N ALA A 48 -5.87 3.03 -3.66
CA ALA A 48 -5.85 4.45 -3.27
C ALA A 48 -4.72 4.82 -2.28
N ASN A 49 -4.12 3.82 -1.60
CA ASN A 49 -3.07 4.02 -0.61
C ASN A 49 -3.37 5.10 0.44
N CYS A 50 -4.66 5.29 0.78
CA CYS A 50 -5.16 6.38 1.59
C CYS A 50 -4.86 6.25 3.10
N GLY A 51 -4.41 5.09 3.55
CA GLY A 51 -4.14 4.82 4.96
C GLY A 51 -5.39 4.67 5.86
N GLY A 52 -6.61 4.76 5.31
CA GLY A 52 -7.85 4.69 6.09
C GLY A 52 -8.07 3.36 6.82
N CYS A 53 -7.41 2.30 6.41
CA CYS A 53 -7.39 0.99 7.09
C CYS A 53 -6.39 0.92 8.26
N GLY A 54 -5.56 1.94 8.45
CA GLY A 54 -4.50 2.00 9.47
C GLY A 54 -3.14 1.46 8.99
N PHE A 55 -3.01 1.10 7.72
CA PHE A 55 -1.76 0.65 7.10
C PHE A 55 -1.19 1.74 6.17
N ALA A 56 0.13 1.73 5.97
CA ALA A 56 0.81 2.74 5.16
C ALA A 56 0.43 2.71 3.66
N GLY A 57 -0.25 1.67 3.20
CA GLY A 57 -0.75 1.52 1.84
C GLY A 57 -1.43 0.18 1.61
N CYS A 58 -2.06 0.02 0.46
CA CYS A 58 -2.81 -1.19 0.12
C CYS A 58 -1.91 -2.44 0.08
N ALA A 59 -0.64 -2.30 -0.34
CA ALA A 59 0.32 -3.41 -0.35
C ALA A 59 0.64 -3.93 1.06
N ASN A 60 0.80 -3.02 2.04
CA ASN A 60 1.04 -3.39 3.42
C ASN A 60 -0.20 -4.02 4.07
N TYR A 61 -1.39 -3.56 3.69
CA TYR A 61 -2.63 -4.16 4.14
C TYR A 61 -2.83 -5.56 3.55
N ALA A 62 -2.56 -5.76 2.26
CA ALA A 62 -2.59 -7.08 1.63
C ALA A 62 -1.61 -8.07 2.30
N ASP A 63 -0.41 -7.61 2.63
CA ASP A 63 0.58 -8.39 3.36
C ASP A 63 0.11 -8.78 4.76
N ALA A 64 -0.48 -7.84 5.49
CA ALA A 64 -1.03 -8.08 6.82
C ALA A 64 -2.23 -9.06 6.81
N ILE A 65 -3.04 -9.07 5.75
CA ILE A 65 -4.12 -10.05 5.57
C ILE A 65 -3.53 -11.45 5.38
N VAL A 66 -2.52 -11.59 4.51
CA VAL A 66 -1.94 -12.91 4.15
C VAL A 66 -1.10 -13.47 5.28
N ASN A 67 -0.22 -12.67 5.85
CA ASN A 67 0.80 -13.10 6.82
C ASN A 67 0.43 -12.80 8.28
N GLY A 68 -0.34 -11.75 8.52
CA GLY A 68 -0.69 -11.28 9.86
C GLY A 68 -2.06 -11.73 10.36
N GLY A 69 -2.91 -12.34 9.54
CA GLY A 69 -4.27 -12.73 9.91
C GLY A 69 -5.18 -11.54 10.22
N GLU A 70 -4.86 -10.35 9.71
CA GLU A 70 -5.66 -9.16 9.90
C GLU A 70 -7.05 -9.29 9.22
N PRO A 71 -8.10 -8.69 9.83
CA PRO A 71 -9.44 -8.77 9.27
C PRO A 71 -9.52 -8.09 7.90
N ILE A 72 -10.21 -8.74 6.97
CA ILE A 72 -10.35 -8.29 5.58
C ILE A 72 -11.25 -7.04 5.43
N ASN A 73 -11.96 -6.66 6.48
CA ASN A 73 -12.98 -5.62 6.51
C ASN A 73 -12.48 -4.24 6.98
N ARG A 74 -11.19 -4.04 7.14
CA ARG A 74 -10.63 -2.75 7.61
C ARG A 74 -10.63 -1.65 6.57
N CYS A 75 -10.67 -2.00 5.28
CA CYS A 75 -10.66 -1.00 4.23
C CYS A 75 -12.05 -0.36 4.06
N PRO A 76 -12.21 0.96 4.33
CA PRO A 76 -13.51 1.62 4.21
C PRO A 76 -14.01 1.75 2.77
N SER A 77 -13.12 1.61 1.79
CA SER A 77 -13.42 1.74 0.36
C SER A 77 -13.71 0.39 -0.32
N CYS A 78 -13.59 -0.73 0.41
CA CYS A 78 -13.94 -2.04 -0.13
C CYS A 78 -15.44 -2.29 -0.09
N ASN A 79 -15.98 -2.80 -1.20
CA ASN A 79 -17.38 -3.24 -1.29
C ASN A 79 -17.52 -4.67 -0.79
N GLY A 80 -18.75 -5.11 -0.53
CA GLY A 80 -19.06 -6.50 -0.12
C GLY A 80 -18.54 -7.54 -1.12
N GLU A 81 -18.68 -7.30 -2.41
CA GLU A 81 -18.18 -8.17 -3.48
C GLU A 81 -16.65 -8.35 -3.44
N THR A 82 -15.91 -7.27 -3.19
CA THR A 82 -14.46 -7.31 -3.02
C THR A 82 -14.06 -8.14 -1.78
N LEU A 83 -14.78 -7.97 -0.69
CA LEU A 83 -14.53 -8.71 0.55
C LEU A 83 -14.80 -10.22 0.38
N GLU A 84 -15.84 -10.59 -0.38
CA GLU A 84 -16.11 -12.00 -0.70
C GLU A 84 -14.97 -12.62 -1.52
N LYS A 85 -14.47 -11.93 -2.54
CA LYS A 85 -13.33 -12.37 -3.34
C LYS A 85 -12.07 -12.53 -2.50
N ILE A 86 -11.77 -11.57 -1.62
CA ILE A 86 -10.62 -11.64 -0.72
C ILE A 86 -10.78 -12.83 0.27
N SER A 87 -11.98 -13.05 0.79
CA SER A 87 -12.25 -14.17 1.70
C SER A 87 -12.07 -15.52 1.01
N ALA A 88 -12.42 -15.64 -0.28
CA ALA A 88 -12.20 -16.85 -1.05
C ALA A 88 -10.70 -17.17 -1.22
N ILE A 89 -9.86 -16.14 -1.39
CA ILE A 89 -8.40 -16.30 -1.53
C ILE A 89 -7.74 -16.65 -0.19
N THR A 90 -8.19 -16.03 0.90
CA THR A 90 -7.59 -16.22 2.23
C THR A 90 -8.16 -17.40 3.00
N GLY A 91 -9.30 -17.98 2.56
CA GLY A 91 -10.03 -18.99 3.30
C GLY A 91 -10.65 -18.50 4.61
N GLY A 92 -10.64 -17.17 4.83
CA GLY A 92 -11.19 -16.53 6.02
C GLY A 92 -12.69 -16.43 5.97
N LYS A 93 -13.34 -16.43 7.15
CA LYS A 93 -14.78 -16.15 7.24
C LYS A 93 -15.01 -14.68 6.90
N THR A 94 -15.93 -14.42 5.97
CA THR A 94 -16.47 -13.07 5.73
C THR A 94 -17.11 -12.56 7.02
N VAL A 95 -16.43 -11.62 7.67
CA VAL A 95 -17.04 -10.90 8.80
C VAL A 95 -17.94 -9.84 8.18
N GLN A 96 -19.23 -9.93 8.42
CA GLN A 96 -20.19 -8.89 8.01
C GLN A 96 -19.76 -7.56 8.62
N VAL A 97 -19.47 -6.60 7.77
CA VAL A 97 -19.11 -5.25 8.21
C VAL A 97 -20.38 -4.47 8.49
N GLU A 98 -20.65 -4.21 9.74
CA GLU A 98 -21.59 -3.14 10.07
C GLU A 98 -21.04 -1.81 9.55
N ARG A 99 -21.71 -1.26 8.55
CA ARG A 99 -21.35 0.02 7.98
C ARG A 99 -21.61 1.12 8.99
N LYS A 100 -20.56 1.55 9.68
CA LYS A 100 -20.63 2.69 10.60
C LYS A 100 -20.66 3.97 9.77
N VAL A 101 -21.75 4.70 9.82
CA VAL A 101 -21.87 6.02 9.21
C VAL A 101 -21.81 7.09 10.30
N ALA A 102 -21.07 8.17 10.02
CA ALA A 102 -21.06 9.32 10.89
C ALA A 102 -22.45 9.99 10.81
N HIS A 103 -23.19 10.01 11.91
CA HIS A 103 -24.48 10.69 12.01
C HIS A 103 -24.30 11.94 12.86
N ILE A 104 -24.47 13.10 12.26
CA ILE A 104 -24.44 14.37 12.98
C ILE A 104 -25.82 14.59 13.57
N ARG A 105 -25.94 14.52 14.87
CA ARG A 105 -27.17 14.85 15.61
C ARG A 105 -27.28 16.35 15.81
N CYS A 106 -27.46 17.07 14.72
CA CYS A 106 -27.68 18.52 14.76
C CYS A 106 -29.05 18.85 14.16
N SER A 107 -29.93 19.39 14.95
CA SER A 107 -31.22 19.93 14.51
C SER A 107 -31.16 21.43 14.23
N GLY A 108 -29.96 22.02 14.24
CA GLY A 108 -29.76 23.46 14.03
C GLY A 108 -29.55 23.81 12.57
N GLY A 109 -30.14 24.92 12.16
CA GLY A 109 -29.85 25.64 10.92
C GLY A 109 -29.24 27.02 11.22
N ASN A 110 -29.11 27.86 10.21
CA ASN A 110 -28.56 29.22 10.33
C ASN A 110 -29.30 30.11 11.35
N SER A 111 -30.53 29.79 11.72
CA SER A 111 -31.31 30.48 12.73
C SER A 111 -30.92 30.13 14.17
N ILE A 112 -30.29 28.98 14.39
CA ILE A 112 -29.90 28.46 15.71
C ILE A 112 -28.38 28.55 15.91
N ALA A 113 -27.62 28.56 14.84
CA ALA A 113 -26.17 28.64 14.88
C ALA A 113 -25.72 30.05 15.31
N ASN A 114 -25.20 30.17 16.53
CA ASN A 114 -24.50 31.39 16.95
C ASN A 114 -23.16 31.47 16.17
N LYS A 115 -23.07 32.41 15.22
CA LYS A 115 -21.81 32.69 14.55
C LYS A 115 -20.83 33.28 15.56
N LYS A 116 -19.89 32.50 16.02
CA LYS A 116 -18.82 32.96 16.91
C LYS A 116 -17.66 33.63 16.16
N TYR A 117 -17.51 33.34 14.88
CA TYR A 117 -16.37 33.82 14.08
C TYR A 117 -16.83 34.19 12.68
N GLU A 118 -16.41 35.34 12.24
CA GLU A 118 -16.53 35.82 10.86
C GLU A 118 -15.16 35.69 10.20
N TYR A 119 -15.08 34.91 9.11
CA TYR A 119 -13.85 34.84 8.32
C TYR A 119 -13.82 35.98 7.34
N TYR A 120 -12.91 36.91 7.55
CA TYR A 120 -12.65 37.99 6.61
C TYR A 120 -11.69 37.47 5.52
N GLY A 121 -12.19 37.40 4.34
CA GLY A 121 -11.39 37.34 3.14
C GLY A 121 -11.33 36.01 2.44
N MET A 122 -11.73 36.07 1.32
CA MET A 122 -11.04 35.85 0.04
C MET A 122 -11.75 36.67 -1.02
#